data_0cec3a8975202a8d2a65577fe9087a77
#
_entry.id   0cec3a8975202a8d2a65577fe9087a77
#
_cell.length_a   1.000
_cell.length_b   1.000
_cell.length_c   1.000
_cell.angle_alpha   90.00
_cell.angle_beta   90.00
_cell.angle_gamma   90.00
#
_symmetry.space_group_name_H-M   'P 1'
#
loop_
_entity.id
_entity.type
_entity.pdbx_description
1 polymer ?
#
loop_
_entity_poly.entity_id
_entity_poly.type
_entity_poly.pdbx_seq_one_letter_code
_entity_poly.pdbx_strand_id
1 'polypeptide(L)'
;MANRETAFIEITPEVLLKAYACGIFPMAESADDPALYWIEPEQRGIIPLDRFHIPSRLARTVRSDQFTVTVDRDFDAVLEGCAEARAGRPRTWINGRIRMLYRRLYERRHCHSLEVYEGEHLVGGLYGVTLGRAFFGESMFHRARDASKVALVHLVARLKAGGFRLLDTQFVTDHLRTFGAIEVPRRQYHKLLEAALGGEGDFAALGTKHPLTGAQVLAQLAAERSARG
;
A
#
# COMPACT_ATOMS: atom_id res chain seq x y z
N MET A 1 13.67 -39.98 -24.66
CA MET A 1 12.59 -39.04 -24.30
C MET A 1 13.10 -38.18 -23.16
N ALA A 2 13.49 -36.95 -23.42
CA ALA A 2 14.00 -36.06 -22.40
C ALA A 2 12.84 -35.46 -21.62
N ASN A 3 12.75 -35.79 -20.35
CA ASN A 3 11.81 -35.23 -19.40
C ASN A 3 12.19 -33.76 -19.14
N ARG A 4 11.50 -32.82 -19.78
CA ARG A 4 11.61 -31.39 -19.44
C ARG A 4 10.82 -31.20 -18.14
N GLU A 5 11.44 -31.46 -17.01
CA GLU A 5 11.05 -30.87 -15.75
C GLU A 5 11.28 -29.37 -15.86
N THR A 6 10.21 -28.66 -16.16
CA THR A 6 10.16 -27.20 -15.96
C THR A 6 10.24 -27.00 -14.47
N ALA A 7 11.44 -26.74 -13.94
CA ALA A 7 11.63 -26.36 -12.56
C ALA A 7 10.85 -25.06 -12.36
N PHE A 8 9.64 -25.15 -11.81
CA PHE A 8 8.91 -23.99 -11.34
C PHE A 8 9.73 -23.40 -10.20
N ILE A 9 10.44 -22.31 -10.48
CA ILE A 9 11.12 -21.56 -9.43
C ILE A 9 10.05 -21.12 -8.44
N GLU A 10 10.10 -21.69 -7.24
CA GLU A 10 9.20 -21.28 -6.17
C GLU A 10 9.50 -19.82 -5.83
N ILE A 11 8.50 -18.95 -6.01
CA ILE A 11 8.63 -17.55 -5.61
C ILE A 11 8.47 -17.52 -4.09
N THR A 12 9.59 -17.22 -3.41
CA THR A 12 9.62 -17.05 -1.96
C THR A 12 9.45 -15.56 -1.59
N PRO A 13 9.13 -15.25 -0.33
CA PRO A 13 9.14 -13.87 0.16
C PRO A 13 10.45 -13.12 -0.13
N GLU A 14 11.59 -13.79 -0.03
CA GLU A 14 12.91 -13.20 -0.32
C GLU A 14 13.07 -12.84 -1.80
N VAL A 15 12.58 -13.69 -2.70
CA VAL A 15 12.56 -13.40 -4.14
C VAL A 15 11.67 -12.20 -4.42
N LEU A 16 10.52 -12.12 -3.76
CA LEU A 16 9.58 -11.00 -3.92
C LEU A 16 10.20 -9.69 -3.40
N LEU A 17 10.84 -9.68 -2.24
CA LEU A 17 11.53 -8.50 -1.71
C LEU A 17 12.69 -8.06 -2.61
N LYS A 18 13.46 -9.00 -3.19
CA LYS A 18 14.50 -8.69 -4.18
C LYS A 18 13.90 -8.05 -5.44
N ALA A 19 12.75 -8.53 -5.89
CA ALA A 19 12.06 -7.93 -7.04
C ALA A 19 11.66 -6.49 -6.74
N TYR A 20 11.07 -6.21 -5.56
CA TYR A 20 10.76 -4.85 -5.13
C TYR A 20 12.02 -3.97 -5.06
N ALA A 21 13.12 -4.48 -4.54
CA ALA A 21 14.41 -3.76 -4.51
C ALA A 21 14.92 -3.40 -5.91
N CYS A 22 14.55 -4.19 -6.92
CA CYS A 22 14.84 -3.91 -8.34
C CYS A 22 13.76 -3.07 -9.04
N GLY A 23 12.73 -2.60 -8.34
CA GLY A 23 11.63 -1.82 -8.93
C GLY A 23 10.59 -2.67 -9.66
N ILE A 24 10.59 -3.98 -9.50
CA ILE A 24 9.73 -4.95 -10.18
C ILE A 24 8.67 -5.45 -9.20
N PHE A 25 7.46 -5.68 -9.67
CA PHE A 25 6.37 -6.23 -8.86
C PHE A 25 5.59 -7.32 -9.61
N PRO A 26 4.96 -8.28 -8.91
CA PRO A 26 4.19 -9.34 -9.53
C PRO A 26 2.75 -8.91 -9.79
N MET A 27 2.19 -9.38 -10.91
CA MET A 27 0.76 -9.34 -11.21
C MET A 27 0.31 -10.67 -11.82
N ALA A 28 -0.97 -11.01 -11.69
CA ALA A 28 -1.62 -12.03 -12.48
C ALA A 28 -2.67 -11.38 -13.41
N GLU A 29 -3.03 -12.05 -14.49
CA GLU A 29 -4.06 -11.54 -15.41
C GLU A 29 -5.47 -11.63 -14.79
N SER A 30 -5.68 -12.63 -13.94
CA SER A 30 -6.95 -12.84 -13.23
C SER A 30 -6.75 -13.64 -11.95
N ALA A 31 -7.81 -13.76 -11.14
CA ALA A 31 -7.82 -14.57 -9.93
C ALA A 31 -7.57 -16.06 -10.21
N ASP A 32 -7.96 -16.54 -11.39
CA ASP A 32 -7.88 -17.95 -11.81
C ASP A 32 -6.57 -18.27 -12.56
N ASP A 33 -5.79 -17.24 -12.92
CA ASP A 33 -4.51 -17.42 -13.60
C ASP A 33 -3.43 -17.81 -12.57
N PRO A 34 -2.85 -19.01 -12.64
CA PRO A 34 -1.77 -19.43 -11.75
C PRO A 34 -0.43 -18.75 -12.05
N ALA A 35 -0.29 -18.11 -13.21
CA ALA A 35 0.93 -17.44 -13.61
C ALA A 35 1.12 -16.11 -12.85
N LEU A 36 2.37 -15.72 -12.67
CA LEU A 36 2.76 -14.40 -12.18
C LEU A 36 3.66 -13.75 -13.22
N TYR A 37 3.28 -12.53 -13.58
CA TYR A 37 4.00 -11.69 -14.51
C TYR A 37 4.77 -10.62 -13.71
N TRP A 38 6.03 -10.45 -14.03
CA TRP A 38 6.89 -9.44 -13.42
C TRP A 38 6.81 -8.16 -14.23
N ILE A 39 6.38 -7.09 -13.59
CA ILE A 39 6.09 -5.81 -14.24
C ILE A 39 7.09 -4.75 -13.80
N GLU A 40 7.64 -4.03 -14.77
CA GLU A 40 8.44 -2.83 -14.57
C GLU A 40 7.95 -1.75 -15.55
N PRO A 41 7.05 -0.84 -15.12
CA PRO A 41 6.50 0.20 -16.01
C PRO A 41 7.54 1.22 -16.45
N GLU A 42 7.40 1.78 -17.66
CA GLU A 42 8.18 2.93 -18.13
C GLU A 42 7.90 4.20 -17.31
N GLN A 43 6.64 4.37 -16.88
CA GLN A 43 6.19 5.45 -16.01
C GLN A 43 5.67 4.82 -14.71
N ARG A 44 6.31 5.17 -13.60
CA ARG A 44 5.95 4.65 -12.27
C ARG A 44 5.11 5.65 -11.50
N GLY A 45 3.98 5.19 -10.97
CA GLY A 45 3.13 5.97 -10.08
C GLY A 45 3.70 6.06 -8.67
N ILE A 46 3.81 7.27 -8.15
CA ILE A 46 4.21 7.53 -6.75
C ILE A 46 3.33 8.61 -6.13
N ILE A 47 3.22 8.61 -4.81
CA ILE A 47 2.70 9.76 -4.05
C ILE A 47 3.87 10.42 -3.33
N PRO A 48 4.30 11.63 -3.74
CA PRO A 48 5.30 12.39 -3.01
C PRO A 48 4.78 12.73 -1.60
N LEU A 49 5.40 12.18 -0.56
CA LEU A 49 4.93 12.31 0.82
C LEU A 49 4.93 13.77 1.33
N ASP A 50 5.85 14.60 0.83
CA ASP A 50 5.96 16.02 1.14
C ASP A 50 4.86 16.87 0.48
N ARG A 51 4.31 16.42 -0.63
CA ARG A 51 3.26 17.07 -1.41
C ARG A 51 1.89 16.40 -1.30
N PHE A 52 1.74 15.46 -0.37
CA PHE A 52 0.47 14.78 -0.16
C PHE A 52 -0.65 15.78 0.12
N HIS A 53 -1.70 15.73 -0.68
CA HIS A 53 -2.85 16.62 -0.60
C HIS A 53 -4.07 15.89 -0.05
N ILE A 54 -4.77 16.51 0.90
CA ILE A 54 -6.03 16.00 1.43
C ILE A 54 -7.13 16.98 1.03
N PRO A 55 -8.09 16.58 0.17
CA PRO A 55 -9.25 17.43 -0.15
C PRO A 55 -10.01 17.83 1.13
N SER A 56 -10.47 19.09 1.20
CA SER A 56 -11.10 19.64 2.42
C SER A 56 -12.30 18.83 2.91
N ARG A 57 -13.06 18.24 1.98
CA ARG A 57 -14.18 17.36 2.32
C ARG A 57 -13.67 16.08 3.01
N LEU A 58 -12.62 15.45 2.49
CA LEU A 58 -12.03 14.26 3.11
C LEU A 58 -11.41 14.59 4.48
N ALA A 59 -10.77 15.74 4.63
CA ALA A 59 -10.25 16.19 5.92
C ALA A 59 -11.37 16.30 6.98
N ARG A 60 -12.59 16.71 6.58
CA ARG A 60 -13.75 16.71 7.48
C ARG A 60 -14.19 15.29 7.85
N THR A 61 -14.25 14.38 6.87
CA THR A 61 -14.56 12.96 7.12
C THR A 61 -13.53 12.31 8.06
N VAL A 62 -12.23 12.58 7.86
CA VAL A 62 -11.19 12.08 8.78
C VAL A 62 -11.39 12.62 10.19
N ARG A 63 -11.65 13.94 10.32
CA ARG A 63 -11.81 14.61 11.64
C ARG A 63 -13.07 14.19 12.39
N SER A 64 -14.11 13.71 11.69
CA SER A 64 -15.37 13.29 12.32
C SER A 64 -15.27 11.99 13.10
N ASP A 65 -14.20 11.23 12.92
CA ASP A 65 -13.98 9.91 13.54
C ASP A 65 -15.14 8.92 13.33
N GLN A 66 -15.91 9.09 12.21
CA GLN A 66 -16.96 8.13 11.85
C GLN A 66 -16.39 6.75 11.52
N PHE A 67 -15.10 6.68 11.20
CA PHE A 67 -14.37 5.45 10.96
C PHE A 67 -13.27 5.26 12.02
N THR A 68 -13.15 4.04 12.49
CA THR A 68 -12.00 3.60 13.29
C THR A 68 -10.97 2.93 12.37
N VAL A 69 -9.72 3.36 12.43
CA VAL A 69 -8.64 2.78 11.62
C VAL A 69 -7.69 2.00 12.50
N THR A 70 -7.57 0.71 12.25
CA THR A 70 -6.61 -0.19 12.90
C THR A 70 -5.44 -0.50 11.97
N VAL A 71 -4.41 -1.13 12.51
CA VAL A 71 -3.18 -1.49 11.78
C VAL A 71 -2.82 -2.92 12.13
N ASP A 72 -2.60 -3.73 11.11
CA ASP A 72 -2.16 -5.13 11.25
C ASP A 72 -3.05 -5.97 12.18
N ARG A 73 -4.34 -5.64 12.25
CA ARG A 73 -5.32 -6.35 13.09
C ARG A 73 -5.94 -7.55 12.37
N ASP A 74 -6.27 -7.37 11.09
CA ASP A 74 -6.95 -8.38 10.28
C ASP A 74 -6.50 -8.30 8.82
N PHE A 75 -5.25 -8.65 8.60
CA PHE A 75 -4.61 -8.62 7.28
C PHE A 75 -5.37 -9.46 6.26
N ASP A 76 -5.81 -10.66 6.65
CA ASP A 76 -6.51 -11.58 5.74
C ASP A 76 -7.83 -10.97 5.26
N ALA A 77 -8.62 -10.34 6.15
CA ALA A 77 -9.86 -9.68 5.76
C ALA A 77 -9.62 -8.49 4.80
N VAL A 78 -8.53 -7.74 4.98
CA VAL A 78 -8.14 -6.68 4.02
C VAL A 78 -7.75 -7.27 2.68
N LEU A 79 -6.95 -8.32 2.67
CA LEU A 79 -6.50 -9.00 1.45
C LEU A 79 -7.70 -9.57 0.67
N GLU A 80 -8.65 -10.18 1.36
CA GLU A 80 -9.91 -10.66 0.77
C GLU A 80 -10.75 -9.51 0.20
N GLY A 81 -10.94 -8.44 0.97
CA GLY A 81 -11.65 -7.25 0.52
C GLY A 81 -11.03 -6.59 -0.72
N CYS A 82 -9.69 -6.62 -0.84
CA CYS A 82 -8.97 -6.18 -2.03
C CYS A 82 -9.14 -7.12 -3.22
N ALA A 83 -9.32 -8.40 -2.98
CA ALA A 83 -9.49 -9.42 -4.02
C ALA A 83 -10.95 -9.59 -4.49
N GLU A 84 -11.93 -9.03 -3.78
CA GLU A 84 -13.34 -9.10 -4.19
C GLU A 84 -13.57 -8.47 -5.56
N ALA A 85 -14.31 -9.21 -6.43
CA ALA A 85 -14.87 -8.63 -7.66
C ALA A 85 -15.97 -7.62 -7.32
N ARG A 86 -16.00 -6.45 -8.00
CA ARG A 86 -16.94 -5.38 -7.72
C ARG A 86 -17.45 -4.74 -9.00
N ALA A 87 -18.56 -4.02 -8.91
CA ALA A 87 -19.02 -3.14 -9.98
C ALA A 87 -17.88 -2.18 -10.36
N GLY A 88 -17.51 -2.14 -11.64
CA GLY A 88 -16.37 -1.39 -12.16
C GLY A 88 -15.00 -2.09 -12.07
N ARG A 89 -14.87 -3.19 -11.31
CA ARG A 89 -13.70 -4.06 -11.26
C ARG A 89 -14.13 -5.53 -11.17
N PRO A 90 -14.65 -6.12 -12.25
CA PRO A 90 -15.17 -7.48 -12.25
C PRO A 90 -14.08 -8.56 -12.14
N ARG A 91 -12.82 -8.20 -12.40
CA ARG A 91 -11.65 -9.08 -12.30
C ARG A 91 -10.65 -8.53 -11.30
N THR A 92 -9.97 -9.43 -10.61
CA THR A 92 -8.84 -9.09 -9.74
C THR A 92 -7.58 -9.82 -10.21
N TRP A 93 -6.44 -9.17 -10.03
CA TRP A 93 -5.12 -9.75 -10.25
C TRP A 93 -4.62 -10.54 -9.02
N ILE A 94 -5.35 -10.47 -7.89
CA ILE A 94 -4.98 -11.11 -6.63
C ILE A 94 -5.45 -12.57 -6.65
N ASN A 95 -4.63 -13.46 -7.19
CA ASN A 95 -4.86 -14.90 -7.22
C ASN A 95 -4.43 -15.58 -5.90
N GLY A 96 -4.67 -16.89 -5.77
CA GLY A 96 -4.31 -17.65 -4.57
C GLY A 96 -2.80 -17.62 -4.26
N ARG A 97 -1.95 -17.60 -5.29
CA ARG A 97 -0.49 -17.55 -5.13
C ARG A 97 -0.03 -16.19 -4.58
N ILE A 98 -0.59 -15.10 -5.10
CA ILE A 98 -0.36 -13.75 -4.60
C ILE A 98 -0.79 -13.63 -3.15
N ARG A 99 -1.98 -14.11 -2.78
CA ARG A 99 -2.47 -14.11 -1.40
C ARG A 99 -1.48 -14.79 -0.45
N MET A 100 -1.03 -15.99 -0.82
CA MET A 100 -0.07 -16.75 -0.01
C MET A 100 1.27 -15.99 0.15
N LEU A 101 1.80 -15.37 -0.92
CA LEU A 101 3.06 -14.64 -0.87
C LEU A 101 2.98 -13.41 0.05
N TYR A 102 1.92 -12.60 -0.08
CA TYR A 102 1.75 -11.41 0.78
C TYR A 102 1.45 -11.77 2.24
N ARG A 103 0.73 -12.88 2.48
CA ARG A 103 0.55 -13.39 3.84
C ARG A 103 1.89 -13.79 4.48
N ARG A 104 2.75 -14.50 3.75
CA ARG A 104 4.11 -14.83 4.22
C ARG A 104 4.96 -13.58 4.47
N LEU A 105 4.83 -12.50 3.67
CA LEU A 105 5.47 -11.22 3.95
C LEU A 105 4.91 -10.55 5.20
N TYR A 106 3.60 -10.61 5.42
CA TYR A 106 2.95 -10.10 6.63
C TYR A 106 3.47 -10.81 7.89
N GLU A 107 3.54 -12.14 7.89
CA GLU A 107 4.10 -12.95 8.99
C GLU A 107 5.55 -12.56 9.32
N ARG A 108 6.30 -12.06 8.33
CA ARG A 108 7.69 -11.59 8.45
C ARG A 108 7.80 -10.08 8.70
N ARG A 109 6.69 -9.39 8.89
CA ARG A 109 6.62 -7.93 9.12
C ARG A 109 7.16 -7.08 7.98
N HIS A 110 7.10 -7.59 6.75
CA HIS A 110 7.40 -6.86 5.52
C HIS A 110 6.14 -6.42 4.77
N CYS A 111 4.96 -6.86 5.20
CA CYS A 111 3.70 -6.41 4.64
C CYS A 111 2.79 -5.97 5.78
N HIS A 112 2.04 -4.90 5.56
CA HIS A 112 1.20 -4.26 6.56
C HIS A 112 -0.18 -3.94 5.99
N SER A 113 -1.18 -3.92 6.85
CA SER A 113 -2.54 -3.53 6.50
C SER A 113 -3.05 -2.37 7.35
N LEU A 114 -3.95 -1.60 6.78
CA LEU A 114 -4.82 -0.67 7.51
C LEU A 114 -6.26 -1.10 7.27
N GLU A 115 -6.97 -1.36 8.35
CA GLU A 115 -8.39 -1.71 8.37
C GLU A 115 -9.21 -0.48 8.73
N VAL A 116 -10.32 -0.27 8.03
CA VAL A 116 -11.27 0.81 8.31
C VAL A 116 -12.61 0.22 8.69
N TYR A 117 -13.01 0.51 9.92
CA TYR A 117 -14.27 0.04 10.50
C TYR A 117 -15.28 1.17 10.65
N GLU A 118 -16.55 0.87 10.42
CA GLU A 118 -17.70 1.65 10.83
C GLU A 118 -18.47 0.82 11.85
N GLY A 119 -18.38 1.21 13.15
CA GLY A 119 -18.73 0.33 14.24
C GLY A 119 -17.87 -0.94 14.24
N GLU A 120 -18.51 -2.10 14.14
CA GLU A 120 -17.82 -3.41 14.06
C GLU A 120 -17.61 -3.91 12.63
N HIS A 121 -18.10 -3.20 11.62
CA HIS A 121 -18.05 -3.63 10.24
C HIS A 121 -16.79 -3.14 9.54
N LEU A 122 -16.02 -4.06 8.93
CA LEU A 122 -14.91 -3.72 8.07
C LEU A 122 -15.43 -3.16 6.75
N VAL A 123 -15.29 -1.85 6.55
CA VAL A 123 -15.86 -1.11 5.40
C VAL A 123 -14.82 -0.60 4.42
N GLY A 124 -13.54 -0.80 4.69
CA GLY A 124 -12.46 -0.44 3.81
C GLY A 124 -11.11 -0.84 4.36
N GLY A 125 -10.08 -0.66 3.55
CA GLY A 125 -8.72 -0.94 3.96
C GLY A 125 -7.76 -0.88 2.78
N LEU A 126 -6.50 -1.03 3.10
CA LEU A 126 -5.41 -1.15 2.14
C LEU A 126 -4.31 -2.04 2.73
N TYR A 127 -3.47 -2.58 1.86
CA TYR A 127 -2.24 -3.23 2.29
C TYR A 127 -1.06 -2.87 1.37
N GLY A 128 0.14 -3.11 1.85
CA GLY A 128 1.35 -2.88 1.09
C GLY A 128 2.60 -3.41 1.78
N VAL A 129 3.71 -3.35 1.06
CA VAL A 129 5.00 -3.91 1.45
C VAL A 129 5.94 -2.81 1.91
N THR A 130 6.68 -3.05 2.98
CA THR A 130 7.77 -2.20 3.46
C THR A 130 9.12 -2.81 3.11
N LEU A 131 10.02 -1.98 2.59
CA LEU A 131 11.41 -2.34 2.35
C LEU A 131 12.28 -1.09 2.50
N GLY A 132 13.17 -1.08 3.49
CA GLY A 132 13.90 0.12 3.87
C GLY A 132 12.94 1.25 4.24
N ARG A 133 13.09 2.41 3.58
CA ARG A 133 12.20 3.58 3.71
C ARG A 133 11.20 3.69 2.55
N ALA A 134 10.94 2.61 1.82
CA ALA A 134 9.92 2.54 0.79
C ALA A 134 8.69 1.77 1.30
N PHE A 135 7.51 2.26 0.93
CA PHE A 135 6.25 1.54 1.06
C PHE A 135 5.65 1.35 -0.34
N PHE A 136 5.36 0.12 -0.69
CA PHE A 136 4.72 -0.27 -1.94
C PHE A 136 3.25 -0.55 -1.66
N GLY A 137 2.38 0.39 -2.05
CA GLY A 137 0.94 0.24 -1.89
C GLY A 137 0.39 -0.74 -2.93
N GLU A 138 -0.10 -1.89 -2.49
CA GLU A 138 -0.52 -2.97 -3.37
C GLU A 138 -1.96 -2.82 -3.83
N SER A 139 -2.87 -2.74 -2.89
CA SER A 139 -4.29 -2.63 -3.21
C SER A 139 -5.08 -1.98 -2.08
N MET A 140 -6.24 -1.47 -2.43
CA MET A 140 -7.20 -0.93 -1.47
C MET A 140 -8.63 -1.26 -1.87
N PHE A 141 -9.51 -1.29 -0.88
CA PHE A 141 -10.94 -1.49 -1.09
C PHE A 141 -11.77 -0.57 -0.21
N HIS A 142 -13.03 -0.39 -0.59
CA HIS A 142 -14.03 0.30 0.24
C HIS A 142 -15.42 -0.30 0.00
N ARG A 143 -16.20 -0.39 1.05
CA ARG A 143 -17.63 -0.73 1.06
C ARG A 143 -18.47 0.48 1.50
N ALA A 144 -17.86 1.39 2.31
CA ALA A 144 -18.43 2.67 2.64
C ALA A 144 -17.68 3.80 1.89
N ARG A 145 -18.41 4.90 1.62
CA ARG A 145 -17.86 6.07 0.93
C ARG A 145 -16.66 6.61 1.69
N ASP A 146 -15.58 6.91 0.96
CA ASP A 146 -14.33 7.48 1.44
C ASP A 146 -13.49 6.58 2.38
N ALA A 147 -13.93 5.36 2.75
CA ALA A 147 -13.21 4.49 3.67
C ALA A 147 -11.76 4.19 3.21
N SER A 148 -11.53 3.79 1.95
CA SER A 148 -10.16 3.57 1.44
C SER A 148 -9.32 4.85 1.40
N LYS A 149 -9.95 6.01 1.23
CA LYS A 149 -9.25 7.30 1.28
C LYS A 149 -8.83 7.67 2.70
N VAL A 150 -9.68 7.35 3.69
CA VAL A 150 -9.33 7.50 5.11
C VAL A 150 -8.14 6.59 5.45
N ALA A 151 -8.15 5.33 4.99
CA ALA A 151 -6.99 4.44 5.14
C ALA A 151 -5.71 5.06 4.55
N LEU A 152 -5.78 5.64 3.36
CA LEU A 152 -4.62 6.29 2.72
C LEU A 152 -4.11 7.50 3.52
N VAL A 153 -4.99 8.32 4.09
CA VAL A 153 -4.60 9.46 4.94
C VAL A 153 -3.86 8.97 6.19
N HIS A 154 -4.37 7.92 6.85
CA HIS A 154 -3.71 7.29 8.00
C HIS A 154 -2.37 6.64 7.62
N LEU A 155 -2.30 5.99 6.47
CA LEU A 155 -1.05 5.43 5.95
C LEU A 155 0.00 6.52 5.79
N VAL A 156 -0.32 7.62 5.09
CA VAL A 156 0.67 8.70 4.83
C VAL A 156 1.14 9.35 6.11
N ALA A 157 0.26 9.58 7.10
CA ALA A 157 0.68 10.09 8.41
C ALA A 157 1.69 9.13 9.08
N ARG A 158 1.43 7.83 9.03
CA ARG A 158 2.30 6.79 9.57
C ARG A 158 3.64 6.73 8.85
N LEU A 159 3.62 6.74 7.52
CA LEU A 159 4.85 6.71 6.72
C LEU A 159 5.74 7.93 7.01
N LYS A 160 5.14 9.11 7.12
CA LYS A 160 5.89 10.35 7.44
C LYS A 160 6.48 10.27 8.84
N ALA A 161 5.71 9.90 9.86
CA ALA A 161 6.20 9.73 11.23
C ALA A 161 7.31 8.68 11.33
N GLY A 162 7.22 7.61 10.55
CA GLY A 162 8.21 6.52 10.51
C GLY A 162 9.42 6.79 9.62
N GLY A 163 9.55 7.99 9.05
CA GLY A 163 10.73 8.37 8.26
C GLY A 163 10.81 7.74 6.88
N PHE A 164 9.69 7.23 6.34
CA PHE A 164 9.62 6.74 4.97
C PHE A 164 9.84 7.88 3.96
N ARG A 165 10.39 7.53 2.79
CA ARG A 165 10.74 8.50 1.73
C ARG A 165 10.05 8.25 0.41
N LEU A 166 9.57 7.03 0.17
CA LEU A 166 8.90 6.64 -1.07
C LEU A 166 7.57 5.96 -0.74
N LEU A 167 6.48 6.46 -1.32
CA LEU A 167 5.19 5.77 -1.41
C LEU A 167 4.95 5.45 -2.89
N ASP A 168 5.17 4.21 -3.23
CA ASP A 168 4.98 3.65 -4.56
C ASP A 168 3.53 3.18 -4.72
N THR A 169 2.89 3.54 -5.81
CA THR A 169 1.52 3.14 -6.16
C THR A 169 1.44 2.38 -7.49
N GLN A 170 2.59 1.99 -8.04
CA GLN A 170 2.83 1.34 -9.33
C GLN A 170 2.25 2.15 -10.50
N PHE A 171 0.96 2.41 -10.50
CA PHE A 171 0.24 3.19 -11.51
C PHE A 171 -0.53 4.34 -10.87
N VAL A 172 -0.75 5.41 -11.66
CA VAL A 172 -1.55 6.54 -11.20
C VAL A 172 -2.97 6.42 -11.76
N THR A 173 -3.94 6.42 -10.86
CA THR A 173 -5.37 6.50 -11.20
C THR A 173 -5.89 7.90 -10.92
N ASP A 174 -7.03 8.28 -11.52
CA ASP A 174 -7.67 9.59 -11.24
C ASP A 174 -7.95 9.78 -9.75
N HIS A 175 -8.31 8.69 -9.06
CA HIS A 175 -8.49 8.70 -7.62
C HIS A 175 -7.19 9.12 -6.89
N LEU A 176 -6.05 8.54 -7.23
CA LEU A 176 -4.76 8.85 -6.60
C LEU A 176 -4.23 10.24 -7.00
N ARG A 177 -4.57 10.75 -8.19
CA ARG A 177 -4.25 12.13 -8.61
C ARG A 177 -4.82 13.17 -7.65
N THR A 178 -5.99 12.91 -7.06
CA THR A 178 -6.60 13.84 -6.07
C THR A 178 -5.77 13.99 -4.80
N PHE A 179 -4.84 13.10 -4.53
CA PHE A 179 -3.89 13.11 -3.40
C PHE A 179 -2.50 13.62 -3.78
N GLY A 180 -2.30 14.02 -5.03
CA GLY A 180 -1.01 14.49 -5.51
C GLY A 180 -0.12 13.38 -6.09
N ALA A 181 -0.70 12.23 -6.46
CA ALA A 181 0.05 11.19 -7.17
C ALA A 181 0.55 11.69 -8.53
N ILE A 182 1.78 11.33 -8.86
CA ILE A 182 2.44 11.67 -10.12
C ILE A 182 3.06 10.42 -10.74
N GLU A 183 3.27 10.47 -12.04
CA GLU A 183 4.08 9.52 -12.76
C GLU A 183 5.50 10.06 -12.91
N VAL A 184 6.48 9.19 -12.67
CA VAL A 184 7.90 9.49 -12.89
C VAL A 184 8.51 8.48 -13.84
N PRO A 185 9.44 8.89 -14.73
CA PRO A 185 10.15 7.96 -15.59
C PRO A 185 10.90 6.91 -14.77
N ARG A 186 10.98 5.67 -15.29
CA ARG A 186 11.65 4.53 -14.62
C ARG A 186 13.04 4.90 -14.07
N ARG A 187 13.86 5.62 -14.82
CA ARG A 187 15.19 6.06 -14.36
C ARG A 187 15.13 6.95 -13.13
N GLN A 188 14.13 7.83 -13.04
CA GLN A 188 13.94 8.69 -11.86
C GLN A 188 13.42 7.87 -10.68
N TYR A 189 12.49 6.95 -10.94
CA TYR A 189 11.97 6.04 -9.91
C TYR A 189 13.08 5.23 -9.27
N HIS A 190 14.01 4.64 -10.05
CA HIS A 190 15.16 3.89 -9.51
C HIS A 190 16.02 4.72 -8.55
N LYS A 191 16.27 5.99 -8.86
CA LYS A 191 17.00 6.89 -7.94
C LYS A 191 16.25 7.12 -6.63
N LEU A 192 14.92 7.29 -6.69
CA LEU A 192 14.09 7.45 -5.49
C LEU A 192 14.07 6.16 -4.66
N LEU A 193 13.95 5.01 -5.32
CA LEU A 193 13.97 3.70 -4.68
C LEU A 193 15.32 3.44 -4.00
N GLU A 194 16.44 3.62 -4.69
CA GLU A 194 17.79 3.46 -4.16
C GLU A 194 17.99 4.34 -2.90
N ALA A 195 17.58 5.61 -2.96
CA ALA A 195 17.64 6.52 -1.82
C ALA A 195 16.74 6.09 -0.65
N ALA A 196 15.60 5.47 -0.93
CA ALA A 196 14.71 4.94 0.09
C ALA A 196 15.25 3.64 0.72
N LEU A 197 15.90 2.78 -0.06
CA LEU A 197 16.50 1.53 0.42
C LEU A 197 17.76 1.77 1.28
N GLY A 198 18.39 2.96 1.22
CA GLY A 198 19.58 3.32 1.98
C GLY A 198 19.35 3.53 3.49
N GLY A 199 18.22 3.11 4.06
CA GLY A 199 17.93 3.19 5.50
C GLY A 199 16.64 2.48 5.85
N GLU A 200 16.28 2.47 7.14
CA GLU A 200 15.08 1.79 7.64
C GLU A 200 13.99 2.79 8.02
N GLY A 201 12.74 2.44 7.66
CA GLY A 201 11.53 3.13 8.10
C GLY A 201 10.88 2.37 9.26
N ASP A 202 10.31 3.09 10.21
CA ASP A 202 9.54 2.48 11.31
C ASP A 202 8.04 2.59 11.06
N PHE A 203 7.43 1.53 10.55
CA PHE A 203 5.97 1.50 10.32
C PHE A 203 5.16 1.57 11.63
N ALA A 204 5.77 1.23 12.77
CA ALA A 204 5.13 1.25 14.08
C ALA A 204 5.33 2.57 14.84
N ALA A 205 5.98 3.59 14.28
CA ALA A 205 6.31 4.86 14.93
C ALA A 205 5.13 5.57 15.62
N LEU A 206 3.91 5.43 15.10
CA LEU A 206 2.68 5.95 15.73
C LEU A 206 1.94 4.91 16.59
N GLY A 207 2.60 3.78 16.91
CA GLY A 207 1.96 2.64 17.58
C GLY A 207 1.01 1.87 16.66
N THR A 208 0.65 0.64 17.06
CA THR A 208 -0.28 -0.22 16.31
C THR A 208 -1.41 -0.76 17.20
N LYS A 209 -1.26 -0.63 18.53
CA LYS A 209 -2.21 -1.21 19.51
C LYS A 209 -3.51 -0.42 19.63
N HIS A 210 -3.43 0.90 19.50
CA HIS A 210 -4.58 1.79 19.67
C HIS A 210 -4.83 2.60 18.40
N PRO A 211 -6.08 2.69 17.93
CA PRO A 211 -6.45 3.57 16.83
C PRO A 211 -6.11 5.03 17.14
N LEU A 212 -5.60 5.73 16.12
CA LEU A 212 -5.42 7.17 16.19
C LEU A 212 -6.73 7.86 15.81
N THR A 213 -7.04 8.98 16.49
CA THR A 213 -8.13 9.85 16.07
C THR A 213 -7.78 10.60 14.78
N GLY A 214 -8.79 10.96 14.01
CA GLY A 214 -8.59 11.78 12.80
C GLY A 214 -7.91 13.13 13.11
N ALA A 215 -8.17 13.71 14.27
CA ALA A 215 -7.50 14.94 14.71
C ALA A 215 -5.99 14.71 14.91
N GLN A 216 -5.58 13.61 15.54
CA GLN A 216 -4.18 13.24 15.71
C GLN A 216 -3.47 13.02 14.38
N VAL A 217 -4.12 12.30 13.45
CA VAL A 217 -3.58 12.03 12.11
C VAL A 217 -3.40 13.31 11.31
N LEU A 218 -4.38 14.21 11.32
CA LEU A 218 -4.30 15.49 10.62
C LEU A 218 -3.25 16.43 11.24
N ALA A 219 -3.11 16.42 12.57
CA ALA A 219 -2.07 17.17 13.27
C ALA A 219 -0.66 16.67 12.91
N GLN A 220 -0.45 15.35 12.86
CA GLN A 220 0.82 14.75 12.41
C GLN A 220 1.19 15.18 10.99
N LEU A 221 0.24 15.20 10.07
CA LEU A 221 0.46 15.63 8.69
C LEU A 221 0.75 17.13 8.56
N ALA A 222 0.19 17.95 9.45
CA ALA A 222 0.42 19.40 9.48
C ALA A 222 1.78 19.76 10.10
N ALA A 223 2.18 19.13 11.21
CA ALA A 223 3.42 19.40 11.92
C ALA A 223 4.66 19.23 11.03
N GLU A 224 4.66 18.21 10.17
CA GLU A 224 5.78 17.97 9.27
C GLU A 224 5.86 18.92 8.07
N ARG A 225 4.78 19.62 7.73
CA ARG A 225 4.81 20.70 6.74
C ARG A 225 5.53 21.92 7.30
N SER A 226 5.33 22.22 8.60
CA SER A 226 5.94 23.37 9.28
C SER A 226 7.43 23.18 9.60
N ALA A 227 7.89 21.94 9.76
CA ALA A 227 9.30 21.64 10.06
C ALA A 227 10.22 21.72 8.83
N ARG A 228 9.67 21.87 7.62
CA ARG A 228 10.40 21.91 6.33
C ARG A 228 10.29 23.25 5.59
N GLY A 229 9.55 24.21 6.12
CA GLY A 229 9.46 25.61 5.63
C GLY A 229 10.27 26.55 6.48
#